data_773e419754e5e181aec390297302ad14
#
_entry.id   773e419754e5e181aec390297302ad14
#
_cell.length_a   1.000
_cell.length_b   1.000
_cell.length_c   1.000
_cell.angle_alpha   90.00
_cell.angle_beta   90.00
_cell.angle_gamma   90.00
#
_symmetry.space_group_name_H-M   'P 1'
#
loop_
_entity.id
_entity.type
_entity.pdbx_description
1 polymer ?
#
loop_
_entity_poly.entity_id
_entity_poly.type
_entity_poly.pdbx_seq_one_letter_code
_entity_poly.pdbx_strand_id
1 'polypeptide(L)'
;ATEGPDLGSAFLANKSNRMFISRKEKEDWNMYVMDLDKFFADVKKGKVGKPTAYETLLGTFPTSMGRPGGYAIDCNDDYAYITVEREGTEEEKERMAKNAFLPESNQPVKIKPSLCGIRKMNLATGEVTKVIDTEFKTGHIQASRFTPGEIVFCNETGGDAYQRMWFCTADGSVFKPLY
;
A
#
# COMPACT_ATOMS: atom_id res chain seq x y z
N ALA A 1 -18.20 1.25 -24.79
CA ALA A 1 -17.15 0.46 -24.14
C ALA A 1 -17.43 0.57 -22.65
N THR A 2 -17.76 -0.53 -21.97
CA THR A 2 -17.81 -0.58 -20.51
C THR A 2 -16.35 -0.62 -20.05
N GLU A 3 -15.87 0.47 -19.48
CA GLU A 3 -14.58 0.45 -18.78
C GLU A 3 -14.67 -0.62 -17.72
N GLY A 4 -13.80 -1.64 -17.85
CA GLY A 4 -13.65 -2.65 -16.80
C GLY A 4 -13.11 -1.99 -15.51
N PRO A 5 -13.26 -2.63 -14.35
CA PRO A 5 -12.72 -2.09 -13.11
C PRO A 5 -11.21 -1.89 -13.25
N ASP A 6 -10.71 -0.74 -12.80
CA ASP A 6 -9.28 -0.49 -12.73
C ASP A 6 -8.64 -1.56 -11.83
N LEU A 7 -7.86 -2.45 -12.44
CA LEU A 7 -7.03 -3.39 -11.69
C LEU A 7 -5.96 -2.58 -10.97
N GLY A 8 -6.07 -2.51 -9.65
CA GLY A 8 -5.04 -1.89 -8.82
C GLY A 8 -3.79 -2.77 -8.76
N SER A 9 -3.65 -3.54 -7.71
CA SER A 9 -2.47 -4.38 -7.47
C SER A 9 -2.90 -5.79 -7.06
N ALA A 10 -2.09 -6.78 -7.39
CA ALA A 10 -2.28 -8.15 -6.98
C ALA A 10 -1.02 -8.68 -6.28
N PHE A 11 -1.20 -9.39 -5.17
CA PHE A 11 -0.11 -9.89 -4.33
C PHE A 11 -0.38 -11.33 -3.92
N LEU A 12 0.64 -12.17 -4.02
CA LEU A 12 0.58 -13.51 -3.47
C LEU A 12 0.78 -13.47 -1.96
N ALA A 13 0.04 -14.30 -1.25
CA ALA A 13 0.28 -14.59 0.15
C ALA A 13 1.65 -15.28 0.36
N ASN A 14 2.23 -15.14 1.56
CA ASN A 14 3.55 -15.72 1.87
C ASN A 14 3.46 -17.18 2.34
N LYS A 15 2.36 -17.55 3.00
CA LYS A 15 2.17 -18.88 3.62
C LYS A 15 1.01 -19.68 3.06
N SER A 16 0.07 -19.05 2.39
CA SER A 16 -1.15 -19.69 1.88
C SER A 16 -1.25 -19.57 0.37
N ASN A 17 -2.00 -20.47 -0.26
CA ASN A 17 -2.30 -20.40 -1.69
C ASN A 17 -3.44 -19.39 -1.95
N ARG A 18 -3.23 -18.15 -1.53
CA ARG A 18 -4.16 -17.05 -1.74
C ARG A 18 -3.49 -15.92 -2.51
N MET A 19 -4.28 -15.16 -3.24
CA MET A 19 -3.87 -13.92 -3.87
C MET A 19 -4.78 -12.79 -3.39
N PHE A 20 -4.19 -11.69 -2.96
CA PHE A 20 -4.92 -10.49 -2.59
C PHE A 20 -4.94 -9.53 -3.78
N ILE A 21 -6.11 -8.99 -4.09
CA ILE A 21 -6.33 -8.15 -5.26
C ILE A 21 -6.99 -6.86 -4.80
N SER A 22 -6.35 -5.71 -5.02
CA SER A 22 -7.00 -4.42 -4.87
C SER A 22 -7.63 -4.01 -6.19
N ARG A 23 -8.84 -3.45 -6.11
CA ARG A 23 -9.61 -3.02 -7.30
C ARG A 23 -10.37 -1.75 -6.98
N LYS A 24 -10.26 -0.74 -7.86
CA LYS A 24 -11.11 0.45 -7.78
C LYS A 24 -12.43 0.14 -8.48
N GLU A 25 -13.53 0.29 -7.77
CA GLU A 25 -14.89 0.13 -8.27
C GLU A 25 -15.66 1.40 -7.97
N LYS A 26 -15.94 2.20 -9.00
CA LYS A 26 -16.44 3.58 -8.87
C LYS A 26 -15.45 4.44 -8.04
N GLU A 27 -15.87 4.88 -6.86
CA GLU A 27 -15.03 5.68 -5.97
C GLU A 27 -14.37 4.85 -4.86
N ASP A 28 -14.75 3.58 -4.72
CA ASP A 28 -14.30 2.72 -3.65
C ASP A 28 -13.10 1.86 -4.07
N TRP A 29 -12.17 1.70 -3.15
CA TRP A 29 -11.06 0.73 -3.26
C TRP A 29 -11.40 -0.51 -2.48
N ASN A 30 -11.63 -1.60 -3.18
CA ASN A 30 -11.98 -2.89 -2.61
C ASN A 30 -10.78 -3.83 -2.58
N MET A 31 -10.63 -4.59 -1.49
CA MET A 31 -9.67 -5.68 -1.36
C MET A 31 -10.42 -7.00 -1.47
N TYR A 32 -9.98 -7.84 -2.38
CA TYR A 32 -10.48 -9.20 -2.58
C TYR A 32 -9.40 -10.21 -2.20
N VAL A 33 -9.83 -11.37 -1.75
CA VAL A 33 -8.98 -12.55 -1.60
C VAL A 33 -9.43 -13.61 -2.58
N MET A 34 -8.49 -14.14 -3.36
CA MET A 34 -8.72 -15.21 -4.33
C MET A 34 -8.15 -16.52 -3.80
N ASP A 35 -8.96 -17.57 -3.84
CA ASP A 35 -8.57 -18.95 -3.55
C ASP A 35 -7.88 -19.56 -4.77
N LEU A 36 -6.56 -19.68 -4.71
CA LEU A 36 -5.75 -20.24 -5.80
C LEU A 36 -5.85 -21.76 -5.89
N ASP A 37 -6.09 -22.46 -4.79
CA ASP A 37 -6.27 -23.93 -4.84
C ASP A 37 -7.50 -24.30 -5.63
N LYS A 38 -8.63 -23.63 -5.34
CA LYS A 38 -9.87 -23.81 -6.10
C LYS A 38 -9.69 -23.42 -7.56
N PHE A 39 -9.05 -22.27 -7.82
CA PHE A 39 -8.80 -21.80 -9.20
C PHE A 39 -7.98 -22.82 -10.00
N PHE A 40 -6.83 -23.26 -9.48
CA PHE A 40 -5.99 -24.23 -10.19
C PHE A 40 -6.61 -25.61 -10.30
N ALA A 41 -7.45 -26.04 -9.33
CA ALA A 41 -8.19 -27.27 -9.45
C ALA A 41 -9.19 -27.24 -10.63
N ASP A 42 -9.85 -26.12 -10.85
CA ASP A 42 -10.77 -25.93 -11.98
C ASP A 42 -10.03 -25.75 -13.32
N VAL A 43 -8.88 -25.08 -13.32
CA VAL A 43 -7.98 -25.01 -14.50
C VAL A 43 -7.61 -26.41 -14.98
N LYS A 44 -7.18 -27.29 -14.06
CA LYS A 44 -6.82 -28.69 -14.40
C LYS A 44 -7.98 -29.49 -14.99
N LYS A 45 -9.22 -29.14 -14.65
CA LYS A 45 -10.44 -29.77 -15.17
C LYS A 45 -10.96 -29.12 -16.45
N GLY A 46 -10.33 -28.03 -16.92
CA GLY A 46 -10.82 -27.22 -18.04
C GLY A 46 -12.15 -26.52 -17.77
N LYS A 47 -12.46 -26.22 -16.49
CA LYS A 47 -13.75 -25.66 -16.03
C LYS A 47 -13.58 -24.32 -15.32
N VAL A 48 -12.78 -23.42 -15.88
CA VAL A 48 -12.55 -22.10 -15.27
C VAL A 48 -13.84 -21.27 -15.31
N GLY A 49 -14.30 -20.86 -14.14
CA GLY A 49 -15.45 -19.98 -13.96
C GLY A 49 -15.09 -18.50 -14.10
N LYS A 50 -16.06 -17.63 -13.83
CA LYS A 50 -15.85 -16.19 -13.73
C LYS A 50 -14.98 -15.88 -12.48
N PRO A 51 -14.25 -14.74 -12.45
CA PRO A 51 -13.44 -14.34 -11.29
C PRO A 51 -14.19 -14.41 -9.95
N THR A 52 -15.44 -13.98 -9.93
CA THR A 52 -16.33 -14.01 -8.75
C THR A 52 -16.58 -15.42 -8.17
N ALA A 53 -16.23 -16.48 -8.90
CA ALA A 53 -16.30 -17.85 -8.38
C ALA A 53 -15.14 -18.18 -7.43
N TYR A 54 -14.06 -17.40 -7.48
CA TYR A 54 -12.81 -17.63 -6.75
C TYR A 54 -12.47 -16.50 -5.79
N GLU A 55 -13.04 -15.31 -6.00
CA GLU A 55 -12.77 -14.09 -5.24
C GLU A 55 -13.84 -13.88 -4.16
N THR A 56 -13.42 -13.46 -2.98
CA THR A 56 -14.29 -13.00 -1.91
C THR A 56 -13.89 -11.59 -1.52
N LEU A 57 -14.85 -10.68 -1.40
CA LEU A 57 -14.60 -9.33 -0.88
C LEU A 57 -14.14 -9.43 0.58
N LEU A 58 -12.95 -8.94 0.85
CA LEU A 58 -12.39 -8.88 2.19
C LEU A 58 -12.85 -7.61 2.93
N GLY A 59 -12.84 -6.48 2.22
CA GLY A 59 -13.27 -5.21 2.76
C GLY A 59 -13.05 -4.06 1.77
N THR A 60 -13.66 -2.92 2.11
CA THR A 60 -13.49 -1.66 1.37
C THR A 60 -12.54 -0.76 2.15
N PHE A 61 -11.57 -0.19 1.46
CA PHE A 61 -10.60 0.72 2.06
C PHE A 61 -11.29 2.07 2.35
N PRO A 62 -11.34 2.53 3.62
CA PRO A 62 -12.05 3.75 3.97
C PRO A 62 -11.40 4.98 3.33
N THR A 63 -12.19 5.84 2.68
CA THR A 63 -11.70 7.09 2.07
C THR A 63 -11.05 8.04 3.08
N SER A 64 -11.50 8.01 4.35
CA SER A 64 -10.89 8.78 5.45
C SER A 64 -9.46 8.37 5.78
N MET A 65 -9.03 7.18 5.34
CA MET A 65 -7.67 6.68 5.54
C MET A 65 -6.70 7.12 4.43
N GLY A 66 -7.19 7.83 3.40
CA GLY A 66 -6.43 8.28 2.25
C GLY A 66 -6.66 7.41 1.01
N ARG A 67 -6.03 7.77 -0.09
CA ARG A 67 -6.07 7.01 -1.35
C ARG A 67 -4.98 5.94 -1.35
N PRO A 68 -5.33 4.66 -1.43
CA PRO A 68 -4.34 3.58 -1.40
C PRO A 68 -3.45 3.56 -2.65
N GLY A 69 -2.20 3.15 -2.47
CA GLY A 69 -1.18 3.02 -3.48
C GLY A 69 -0.53 1.64 -3.48
N GLY A 70 0.75 1.56 -3.10
CA GLY A 70 1.49 0.29 -3.01
C GLY A 70 1.10 -0.57 -1.82
N TYR A 71 1.33 -1.87 -1.94
CA TYR A 71 0.96 -2.87 -0.93
C TYR A 71 2.13 -3.79 -0.63
N ALA A 72 2.21 -4.28 0.61
CA ALA A 72 3.05 -5.39 1.02
C ALA A 72 2.28 -6.30 1.97
N ILE A 73 2.44 -7.61 1.83
CA ILE A 73 1.77 -8.59 2.69
C ILE A 73 2.72 -9.02 3.81
N ASP A 74 2.21 -9.05 5.02
CA ASP A 74 2.92 -9.54 6.20
C ASP A 74 3.38 -10.99 6.03
N CYS A 75 4.50 -11.35 6.64
CA CYS A 75 5.07 -12.70 6.50
C CYS A 75 4.19 -13.82 7.06
N ASN A 76 3.20 -13.50 7.89
CA ASN A 76 2.22 -14.45 8.41
C ASN A 76 0.90 -14.48 7.62
N ASP A 77 0.74 -13.59 6.63
CA ASP A 77 -0.53 -13.35 5.90
C ASP A 77 -1.66 -12.80 6.79
N ASP A 78 -1.31 -12.14 7.90
CA ASP A 78 -2.29 -11.57 8.83
C ASP A 78 -2.69 -10.15 8.42
N TYR A 79 -1.75 -9.40 7.82
CA TYR A 79 -1.93 -7.99 7.48
C TYR A 79 -1.42 -7.64 6.08
N ALA A 80 -2.08 -6.69 5.45
CA ALA A 80 -1.53 -5.92 4.33
C ALA A 80 -1.10 -4.53 4.82
N TYR A 81 0.11 -4.12 4.49
CA TYR A 81 0.61 -2.77 4.70
C TYR A 81 0.45 -1.98 3.41
N ILE A 82 -0.15 -0.81 3.49
CA ILE A 82 -0.65 -0.07 2.34
C ILE A 82 -0.14 1.35 2.42
N THR A 83 0.61 1.80 1.41
CA THR A 83 0.93 3.22 1.29
C THR A 83 -0.32 3.98 0.90
N VAL A 84 -0.50 5.17 1.44
CA VAL A 84 -1.63 6.04 1.10
C VAL A 84 -1.14 7.44 0.76
N GLU A 85 -1.85 8.09 -0.16
CA GLU A 85 -1.81 9.53 -0.35
C GLU A 85 -3.00 10.12 0.42
N ARG A 86 -2.74 11.10 1.28
CA ARG A 86 -3.74 11.71 2.14
C ARG A 86 -3.82 13.21 1.96
N GLU A 87 -4.96 13.75 2.28
CA GLU A 87 -5.06 15.19 2.48
C GLU A 87 -4.38 15.56 3.81
N GLY A 88 -3.70 16.68 3.84
CA GLY A 88 -3.07 17.22 5.02
C GLY A 88 -3.63 18.58 5.37
N THR A 89 -3.25 19.06 6.56
CA THR A 89 -3.52 20.45 6.95
C THR A 89 -2.70 21.41 6.10
N GLU A 90 -3.12 22.67 6.02
CA GLU A 90 -2.34 23.70 5.32
C GLU A 90 -0.94 23.88 5.94
N GLU A 91 -0.82 23.73 7.25
CA GLU A 91 0.47 23.79 7.95
C GLU A 91 1.41 22.67 7.52
N GLU A 92 0.90 21.44 7.36
CA GLU A 92 1.70 20.32 6.86
C GLU A 92 2.15 20.57 5.42
N LYS A 93 1.27 21.07 4.56
CA LYS A 93 1.58 21.43 3.17
C LYS A 93 2.65 22.53 3.09
N GLU A 94 2.56 23.55 3.95
CA GLU A 94 3.55 24.62 4.03
C GLU A 94 4.93 24.10 4.50
N ARG A 95 4.95 23.24 5.54
CA ARG A 95 6.20 22.60 5.98
C ARG A 95 6.85 21.81 4.87
N MET A 96 6.07 21.01 4.15
CA MET A 96 6.58 20.23 3.02
C MET A 96 7.13 21.13 1.90
N ALA A 97 6.43 22.20 1.55
CA ALA A 97 6.88 23.14 0.55
C ALA A 97 8.23 23.78 0.93
N LYS A 98 8.44 24.06 2.23
CA LYS A 98 9.71 24.60 2.76
C LYS A 98 10.84 23.56 2.75
N ASN A 99 10.52 22.29 3.02
CA ASN A 99 11.50 21.21 3.10
C ASN A 99 11.82 20.58 1.73
N ALA A 100 11.10 20.95 0.68
CA ALA A 100 11.30 20.46 -0.68
C ALA A 100 12.55 21.03 -1.37
N PHE A 101 13.31 21.91 -0.74
CA PHE A 101 14.59 22.38 -1.24
C PHE A 101 15.70 21.37 -0.91
N LEU A 102 16.13 20.62 -1.91
CA LEU A 102 17.35 19.84 -1.83
C LEU A 102 18.55 20.83 -1.93
N PRO A 103 19.47 20.85 -0.96
CA PRO A 103 20.53 21.87 -0.90
C PRO A 103 21.55 21.86 -2.04
N GLU A 104 21.57 20.85 -2.88
CA GLU A 104 22.67 20.62 -3.84
C GLU A 104 22.31 20.75 -5.31
N SER A 105 21.05 20.92 -5.68
CA SER A 105 20.71 21.24 -7.06
C SER A 105 20.31 22.72 -7.17
N ASN A 106 21.07 23.49 -7.93
CA ASN A 106 20.74 24.87 -8.31
C ASN A 106 19.46 24.98 -9.19
N GLN A 107 18.66 23.92 -9.27
CA GLN A 107 17.39 23.91 -9.96
C GLN A 107 16.26 23.69 -8.96
N PRO A 108 15.26 24.57 -8.92
CA PRO A 108 14.08 24.36 -8.09
C PRO A 108 13.32 23.16 -8.68
N VAL A 109 13.51 21.99 -8.09
CA VAL A 109 12.61 20.87 -8.34
C VAL A 109 11.27 21.26 -7.74
N LYS A 110 10.29 21.59 -8.58
CA LYS A 110 8.91 21.78 -8.15
C LYS A 110 8.34 20.43 -7.72
N ILE A 111 8.71 20.00 -6.51
CA ILE A 111 8.12 18.81 -5.93
C ILE A 111 6.72 19.19 -5.48
N LYS A 112 5.72 18.56 -6.09
CA LYS A 112 4.35 18.70 -5.60
C LYS A 112 4.31 18.09 -4.20
N PRO A 113 3.96 18.84 -3.15
CA PRO A 113 3.83 18.29 -1.82
C PRO A 113 2.87 17.10 -1.85
N SER A 114 3.30 15.96 -1.36
CA SER A 114 2.50 14.75 -1.30
C SER A 114 2.54 14.23 0.13
N LEU A 115 1.44 14.43 0.85
CA LEU A 115 1.28 13.88 2.19
C LEU A 115 0.87 12.43 2.06
N CYS A 116 1.64 11.57 2.65
CA CYS A 116 1.45 10.14 2.54
C CYS A 116 1.39 9.50 3.92
N GLY A 117 1.32 8.20 3.94
CA GLY A 117 1.38 7.41 5.17
C GLY A 117 1.33 5.93 4.86
N ILE A 118 1.35 5.14 5.91
CA ILE A 118 1.17 3.70 5.85
C ILE A 118 -0.05 3.34 6.68
N ARG A 119 -0.89 2.47 6.13
CA ARG A 119 -2.06 1.88 6.77
C ARG A 119 -1.86 0.38 6.85
N LYS A 120 -2.54 -0.23 7.79
CA LYS A 120 -2.55 -1.68 8.00
C LYS A 120 -3.98 -2.19 7.89
N MET A 121 -4.21 -3.15 6.98
CA MET A 121 -5.48 -3.85 6.85
C MET A 121 -5.35 -5.26 7.42
N ASN A 122 -6.24 -5.64 8.32
CA ASN A 122 -6.35 -7.01 8.79
C ASN A 122 -6.95 -7.89 7.69
N LEU A 123 -6.24 -8.93 7.27
CA LEU A 123 -6.64 -9.80 6.15
C LEU A 123 -7.69 -10.87 6.53
N ALA A 124 -8.11 -10.93 7.79
CA ALA A 124 -9.23 -11.75 8.22
C ALA A 124 -10.53 -10.95 8.35
N THR A 125 -10.45 -9.67 8.75
CA THR A 125 -11.63 -8.85 9.05
C THR A 125 -11.88 -7.71 8.08
N GLY A 126 -10.86 -7.31 7.29
CA GLY A 126 -10.90 -6.13 6.42
C GLY A 126 -10.75 -4.80 7.17
N GLU A 127 -10.54 -4.82 8.49
CA GLU A 127 -10.37 -3.61 9.28
C GLU A 127 -9.08 -2.88 8.90
N VAL A 128 -9.17 -1.55 8.70
CA VAL A 128 -8.04 -0.70 8.35
C VAL A 128 -7.69 0.22 9.51
N THR A 129 -6.42 0.24 9.90
CA THR A 129 -5.89 1.12 10.95
C THR A 129 -4.68 1.90 10.45
N LYS A 130 -4.41 3.05 11.10
CA LYS A 130 -3.23 3.87 10.82
C LYS A 130 -1.99 3.22 11.43
N VAL A 131 -0.88 3.21 10.67
CA VAL A 131 0.47 2.90 11.17
C VAL A 131 1.23 4.21 11.40
N ILE A 132 1.55 4.94 10.32
CA ILE A 132 2.25 6.24 10.39
C ILE A 132 1.69 7.19 9.33
N ASP A 133 1.93 8.47 9.55
CA ASP A 133 1.80 9.53 8.55
C ASP A 133 3.20 10.08 8.21
N THR A 134 3.41 10.48 6.96
CA THR A 134 4.66 11.05 6.47
C THR A 134 4.40 12.37 5.77
N GLU A 135 5.40 13.26 5.81
CA GLU A 135 5.40 14.53 5.07
C GLU A 135 6.18 14.42 3.75
N PHE A 136 6.35 13.20 3.26
CA PHE A 136 7.01 12.91 2.00
C PHE A 136 6.29 11.75 1.29
N LYS A 137 6.48 11.66 -0.02
CA LYS A 137 5.90 10.59 -0.83
C LYS A 137 6.50 9.25 -0.43
N THR A 138 5.65 8.31 -0.02
CA THR A 138 6.04 6.93 0.29
C THR A 138 5.82 6.02 -0.91
N GLY A 139 6.81 5.19 -1.21
CA GLY A 139 6.73 4.21 -2.27
C GLY A 139 7.55 2.96 -1.97
N HIS A 140 7.53 2.00 -2.89
CA HIS A 140 8.30 0.75 -2.79
C HIS A 140 8.21 0.06 -1.44
N ILE A 141 6.99 -0.01 -0.87
CA ILE A 141 6.76 -0.65 0.42
C ILE A 141 7.03 -2.15 0.35
N GLN A 142 7.73 -2.66 1.36
CA GLN A 142 8.02 -4.07 1.55
C GLN A 142 7.84 -4.45 3.01
N ALA A 143 7.33 -5.65 3.25
CA ALA A 143 7.27 -6.25 4.59
C ALA A 143 8.41 -7.25 4.76
N SER A 144 8.92 -7.36 5.97
CA SER A 144 9.89 -8.39 6.33
C SER A 144 9.31 -9.79 6.07
N ARG A 145 10.12 -10.66 5.46
CA ARG A 145 9.74 -12.06 5.24
C ARG A 145 9.89 -12.94 6.47
N PHE A 146 10.52 -12.43 7.52
CA PHE A 146 10.94 -13.20 8.68
C PHE A 146 10.32 -12.69 9.97
N THR A 147 10.17 -11.39 10.12
CA THR A 147 9.67 -10.74 11.32
C THR A 147 8.36 -10.04 11.04
N PRO A 148 7.24 -10.48 11.64
CA PRO A 148 5.97 -9.81 11.49
C PRO A 148 6.05 -8.33 11.93
N GLY A 149 5.41 -7.45 11.18
CA GLY A 149 5.31 -6.05 11.55
C GLY A 149 6.50 -5.17 11.22
N GLU A 150 7.57 -5.69 10.63
CA GLU A 150 8.68 -4.88 10.11
C GLU A 150 8.40 -4.44 8.67
N ILE A 151 8.51 -3.13 8.43
CA ILE A 151 8.16 -2.51 7.15
C ILE A 151 9.29 -1.61 6.69
N VAL A 152 9.72 -1.79 5.44
CA VAL A 152 10.70 -0.92 4.76
C VAL A 152 10.01 -0.23 3.59
N PHE A 153 10.35 1.03 3.35
CA PHE A 153 9.79 1.80 2.24
C PHE A 153 10.72 2.93 1.81
N CYS A 154 10.43 3.51 0.65
CA CYS A 154 11.22 4.61 0.10
C CYS A 154 10.55 5.96 0.32
N ASN A 155 11.37 6.99 0.58
CA ASN A 155 11.01 8.37 0.31
C ASN A 155 11.20 8.63 -1.19
N GLU A 156 10.13 8.90 -1.90
CA GLU A 156 10.11 9.14 -3.35
C GLU A 156 9.92 10.60 -3.72
N THR A 157 10.25 11.50 -2.83
CA THR A 157 10.19 12.93 -3.06
C THR A 157 11.40 13.38 -3.92
N GLY A 158 11.36 13.08 -5.22
CA GLY A 158 12.44 13.38 -6.17
C GLY A 158 13.56 12.32 -6.16
N GLY A 159 14.15 12.03 -7.33
CA GLY A 159 15.02 10.89 -7.58
C GLY A 159 16.21 10.69 -6.63
N ASP A 160 16.76 11.75 -6.06
CA ASP A 160 17.94 11.75 -5.18
C ASP A 160 17.60 12.22 -3.76
N ALA A 161 16.42 11.84 -3.23
CA ALA A 161 16.04 12.21 -1.89
C ALA A 161 17.11 11.74 -0.88
N TYR A 162 17.65 12.70 -0.13
CA TYR A 162 18.51 12.44 1.01
C TYR A 162 17.75 11.53 1.99
N GLN A 163 18.27 10.48 2.55
CA GLN A 163 17.51 9.54 3.37
C GLN A 163 16.38 8.85 2.61
N ARG A 164 16.74 8.07 1.60
CA ARG A 164 15.77 7.40 0.75
C ARG A 164 15.08 6.21 1.42
N MET A 165 15.82 5.43 2.19
CA MET A 165 15.29 4.20 2.82
C MET A 165 14.84 4.46 4.25
N TRP A 166 13.62 4.02 4.54
CA TRP A 166 12.98 4.18 5.83
C TRP A 166 12.47 2.86 6.37
N PHE A 167 12.37 2.77 7.68
CA PHE A 167 11.85 1.64 8.42
C PHE A 167 10.76 2.10 9.38
N CYS A 168 9.70 1.30 9.53
CA CYS A 168 8.78 1.42 10.65
C CYS A 168 8.28 0.06 11.12
N THR A 169 7.75 0.03 12.34
CA THR A 169 7.00 -1.11 12.87
C THR A 169 5.51 -0.94 12.59
N ALA A 170 4.76 -2.03 12.50
CA ALA A 170 3.34 -2.05 12.17
C ALA A 170 2.43 -1.43 13.24
N ASP A 171 2.96 -1.18 14.44
CA ASP A 171 2.32 -0.41 15.51
C ASP A 171 2.69 1.08 15.51
N GLY A 172 3.61 1.48 14.61
CA GLY A 172 4.09 2.84 14.51
C GLY A 172 5.03 3.31 15.63
N SER A 173 5.40 2.43 16.56
CA SER A 173 6.25 2.77 17.71
C SER A 173 7.70 3.10 17.31
N VAL A 174 8.17 2.55 16.20
CA VAL A 174 9.47 2.86 15.60
C VAL A 174 9.23 3.42 14.20
N PHE A 175 9.83 4.57 13.94
CA PHE A 175 9.86 5.18 12.60
C PHE A 175 11.18 5.92 12.44
N LYS A 176 12.03 5.47 11.52
CA LYS A 176 13.37 6.04 11.37
C LYS A 176 13.94 5.80 9.98
N PRO A 177 14.90 6.64 9.52
CA PRO A 177 15.71 6.33 8.35
C PRO A 177 16.60 5.12 8.64
N LEU A 178 16.95 4.37 7.59
CA LEU A 178 17.87 3.24 7.71
C LEU A 178 19.35 3.68 7.61
N TYR A 179 19.61 4.82 6.96
CA TYR A 179 20.96 5.40 6.78
C TYR A 179 20.87 6.91 6.91
#